data_98c3102d8d743ad9c854bfd299296513
#
_entry.id   98c3102d8d743ad9c854bfd299296513
#
_cell.length_a   1.000
_cell.length_b   1.000
_cell.length_c   1.000
_cell.angle_alpha   90.00
_cell.angle_beta   90.00
_cell.angle_gamma   90.00
#
_symmetry.space_group_name_H-M   'P 1'
#
loop_
_entity.id
_entity.type
_entity.pdbx_description
1 polymer ?
#
loop_
_entity_poly.entity_id
_entity_poly.type
_entity_poly.pdbx_seq_one_letter_code
_entity_poly.pdbx_strand_id
1 'polypeptide(L)'
;AELSRDLGTWLGLDKRQMFDLEFASLMHDIGKIGVSDYVLNKPSVFTRSDFEQMKNHTVRGAEMLQEVGMSDNIVAGVRHHHERIDGYGYPDGVKGDEINLLAKIIKIADVYDALTSKRQYKEAWKTDKAMDIIYNGRGTEFDEHIADVFIEHMAPDTWIPPVQVTQKHGSDSLMDKAVSIAVD
;
A
#
# COMPACT_ATOMS: atom_id res chain seq x y z
N ALA A 1 -3.93 -8.28 -6.03
CA ALA A 1 -3.04 -8.72 -7.11
C ALA A 1 -3.54 -8.27 -8.48
N GLU A 2 -4.83 -8.41 -8.82
CA GLU A 2 -5.38 -7.98 -10.12
C GLU A 2 -5.14 -6.49 -10.37
N LEU A 3 -5.49 -5.66 -9.41
CA LEU A 3 -5.31 -4.21 -9.52
C LEU A 3 -3.84 -3.79 -9.68
N SER A 4 -2.91 -4.48 -9.01
CA SER A 4 -1.47 -4.22 -9.19
C SER A 4 -1.01 -4.58 -10.61
N ARG A 5 -1.54 -5.69 -11.17
CA ARG A 5 -1.27 -6.10 -12.55
C ARG A 5 -1.77 -5.07 -13.56
N ASP A 6 -3.00 -4.59 -13.38
CA ASP A 6 -3.58 -3.57 -14.26
C ASP A 6 -2.74 -2.29 -14.21
N LEU A 7 -2.39 -1.82 -13.01
CA LEU A 7 -1.52 -0.65 -12.84
C LEU A 7 -0.13 -0.86 -13.46
N GLY A 8 0.48 -2.05 -13.30
CA GLY A 8 1.73 -2.40 -13.98
C GLY A 8 1.62 -2.36 -15.50
N THR A 9 0.47 -2.78 -16.05
CA THR A 9 0.19 -2.70 -17.49
C THR A 9 0.08 -1.25 -17.95
N TRP A 10 -0.63 -0.40 -17.23
CA TRP A 10 -0.76 1.04 -17.56
C TRP A 10 0.57 1.79 -17.45
N LEU A 11 1.45 1.36 -16.54
CA LEU A 11 2.81 1.89 -16.42
C LEU A 11 3.78 1.34 -17.46
N GLY A 12 3.36 0.38 -18.30
CA GLY A 12 4.19 -0.19 -19.37
C GLY A 12 5.29 -1.13 -18.90
N LEU A 13 5.09 -1.84 -17.79
CA LEU A 13 6.07 -2.80 -17.28
C LEU A 13 6.31 -3.92 -18.30
N ASP A 14 7.58 -4.35 -18.42
CA ASP A 14 7.94 -5.49 -19.26
C ASP A 14 7.47 -6.83 -18.65
N LYS A 15 7.60 -7.93 -19.42
CA LYS A 15 7.13 -9.25 -19.01
C LYS A 15 7.76 -9.74 -17.71
N ARG A 16 9.05 -9.42 -17.48
CA ARG A 16 9.75 -9.84 -16.26
C ARG A 16 9.30 -9.02 -15.06
N GLN A 17 9.21 -7.71 -15.24
CA GLN A 17 8.69 -6.80 -14.22
C GLN A 17 7.25 -7.16 -13.83
N MET A 18 6.40 -7.50 -14.82
CA MET A 18 5.02 -7.94 -14.58
C MET A 18 4.98 -9.25 -13.78
N PHE A 19 5.83 -10.24 -14.10
CA PHE A 19 5.92 -11.48 -13.34
C PHE A 19 6.32 -11.20 -11.88
N ASP A 20 7.37 -10.40 -11.69
CA ASP A 20 7.84 -10.02 -10.36
C ASP A 20 6.76 -9.27 -9.58
N LEU A 21 6.02 -8.35 -10.23
CA LEU A 21 4.94 -7.58 -9.61
C LEU A 21 3.76 -8.47 -9.20
N GLU A 22 3.30 -9.34 -10.08
CA GLU A 22 2.20 -10.25 -9.77
C GLU A 22 2.56 -11.16 -8.60
N PHE A 23 3.79 -11.71 -8.59
CA PHE A 23 4.24 -12.56 -7.51
C PHE A 23 4.37 -11.79 -6.19
N ALA A 24 5.04 -10.64 -6.20
CA ALA A 24 5.17 -9.79 -5.01
C ALA A 24 3.80 -9.36 -4.48
N SER A 25 2.87 -9.00 -5.36
CA SER A 25 1.52 -8.59 -5.00
C SER A 25 0.67 -9.73 -4.40
N LEU A 26 0.88 -10.97 -4.84
CA LEU A 26 0.24 -12.13 -4.21
C LEU A 26 0.80 -12.44 -2.83
N MET A 27 2.10 -12.18 -2.63
CA MET A 27 2.83 -12.55 -1.43
C MET A 27 3.08 -11.41 -0.45
N HIS A 28 2.61 -10.18 -0.76
CA HIS A 28 2.95 -9.00 0.07
C HIS A 28 2.62 -9.20 1.56
N ASP A 29 1.57 -9.93 1.83
CA ASP A 29 1.04 -10.18 3.18
C ASP A 29 1.44 -11.56 3.76
N ILE A 30 2.29 -12.36 3.08
CA ILE A 30 2.65 -13.72 3.53
C ILE A 30 3.22 -13.75 4.96
N GLY A 31 3.92 -12.69 5.34
CA GLY A 31 4.50 -12.55 6.68
C GLY A 31 3.47 -12.43 7.81
N LYS A 32 2.18 -12.19 7.51
CA LYS A 32 1.10 -12.20 8.50
C LYS A 32 0.93 -13.56 9.17
N ILE A 33 1.40 -14.66 8.57
CA ILE A 33 1.46 -15.98 9.19
C ILE A 33 2.26 -15.99 10.51
N GLY A 34 3.18 -15.05 10.67
CA GLY A 34 3.97 -14.89 11.89
C GLY A 34 3.40 -13.89 12.91
N VAL A 35 2.24 -13.29 12.62
CA VAL A 35 1.53 -12.40 13.55
C VAL A 35 0.57 -13.22 14.39
N SER A 36 0.45 -12.91 15.70
CA SER A 36 -0.44 -13.68 16.57
C SER A 36 -1.91 -13.49 16.16
N ASP A 37 -2.72 -14.57 16.29
CA ASP A 37 -4.17 -14.52 16.05
C ASP A 37 -4.88 -13.45 16.89
N TYR A 38 -4.36 -13.17 18.09
CA TYR A 38 -4.88 -12.11 18.94
C TYR A 38 -4.76 -10.73 18.30
N VAL A 39 -3.65 -10.44 17.62
CA VAL A 39 -3.45 -9.16 16.91
C VAL A 39 -4.23 -9.14 15.60
N LEU A 40 -4.16 -10.24 14.81
CA LEU A 40 -4.85 -10.35 13.51
C LEU A 40 -6.37 -10.20 13.62
N ASN A 41 -6.97 -10.73 14.69
CA ASN A 41 -8.43 -10.74 14.86
C ASN A 41 -8.92 -9.73 15.92
N LYS A 42 -8.10 -8.74 16.28
CA LYS A 42 -8.45 -7.79 17.32
C LYS A 42 -9.60 -6.86 16.88
N PRO A 43 -10.77 -6.89 17.54
CA PRO A 43 -11.92 -6.09 17.13
C PRO A 43 -11.87 -4.63 17.60
N SER A 44 -10.76 -4.21 18.19
CA SER A 44 -10.59 -2.88 18.78
C SER A 44 -9.35 -2.20 18.21
N VAL A 45 -9.23 -0.88 18.42
CA VAL A 45 -8.06 -0.11 18.01
C VAL A 45 -6.77 -0.75 18.50
N PHE A 46 -5.78 -0.87 17.61
CA PHE A 46 -4.47 -1.40 17.93
C PHE A 46 -3.78 -0.54 18.99
N THR A 47 -3.17 -1.20 19.96
CA THR A 47 -2.19 -0.56 20.82
C THR A 47 -0.89 -0.34 20.04
N ARG A 48 0.01 0.48 20.57
CA ARG A 48 1.34 0.65 19.97
C ARG A 48 2.08 -0.69 19.80
N SER A 49 1.94 -1.59 20.79
CA SER A 49 2.55 -2.93 20.71
C SER A 49 1.94 -3.80 19.63
N ASP A 50 0.61 -3.76 19.45
CA ASP A 50 -0.08 -4.51 18.40
C ASP A 50 0.37 -4.02 17.01
N PHE A 51 0.47 -2.70 16.86
CA PHE A 51 0.91 -2.09 15.61
C PHE A 51 2.36 -2.45 15.26
N GLU A 52 3.28 -2.44 16.24
CA GLU A 52 4.66 -2.90 16.01
C GLU A 52 4.72 -4.40 15.64
N GLN A 53 3.87 -5.24 16.23
CA GLN A 53 3.77 -6.64 15.81
C GLN A 53 3.24 -6.78 14.39
N MET A 54 2.22 -5.99 14.03
CA MET A 54 1.65 -6.00 12.68
C MET A 54 2.68 -5.57 11.64
N LYS A 55 3.42 -4.50 11.87
CA LYS A 55 4.48 -4.02 10.95
C LYS A 55 5.51 -5.09 10.60
N ASN A 56 5.80 -6.00 11.53
CA ASN A 56 6.79 -7.06 11.31
C ASN A 56 6.41 -8.02 10.18
N HIS A 57 5.16 -8.05 9.69
CA HIS A 57 4.81 -8.91 8.56
C HIS A 57 5.60 -8.59 7.30
N THR A 58 5.94 -7.33 7.07
CA THR A 58 6.73 -6.91 5.88
C THR A 58 8.14 -7.51 5.93
N VAL A 59 8.79 -7.43 7.10
CA VAL A 59 10.13 -7.98 7.31
C VAL A 59 10.10 -9.50 7.20
N ARG A 60 9.19 -10.16 7.92
CA ARG A 60 9.06 -11.64 7.89
C ARG A 60 8.70 -12.17 6.51
N GLY A 61 7.79 -11.50 5.80
CA GLY A 61 7.45 -11.87 4.43
C GLY A 61 8.65 -11.81 3.50
N ALA A 62 9.44 -10.74 3.59
CA ALA A 62 10.67 -10.58 2.83
C ALA A 62 11.70 -11.67 3.18
N GLU A 63 11.93 -11.96 4.46
CA GLU A 63 12.84 -13.02 4.93
C GLU A 63 12.43 -14.39 4.39
N MET A 64 11.15 -14.76 4.49
CA MET A 64 10.63 -16.02 3.96
C MET A 64 10.86 -16.16 2.45
N LEU A 65 10.64 -15.08 1.69
CA LEU A 65 10.86 -15.10 0.24
C LEU A 65 12.35 -15.16 -0.13
N GLN A 66 13.20 -14.52 0.65
CA GLN A 66 14.65 -14.57 0.48
C GLN A 66 15.18 -15.98 0.75
N GLU A 67 14.71 -16.66 1.81
CA GLU A 67 15.10 -18.04 2.15
C GLU A 67 14.78 -19.05 1.04
N VAL A 68 13.68 -18.85 0.31
CA VAL A 68 13.31 -19.70 -0.83
C VAL A 68 13.91 -19.25 -2.16
N GLY A 69 14.80 -18.27 -2.14
CA GLY A 69 15.58 -17.83 -3.31
C GLY A 69 14.80 -16.97 -4.31
N MET A 70 13.79 -16.23 -3.87
CA MET A 70 13.12 -15.23 -4.73
C MET A 70 14.07 -14.11 -5.08
N SER A 71 13.79 -13.43 -6.22
CA SER A 71 14.62 -12.30 -6.67
C SER A 71 14.60 -11.14 -5.67
N ASP A 72 15.70 -10.41 -5.57
CA ASP A 72 15.81 -9.23 -4.70
C ASP A 72 14.72 -8.20 -4.99
N ASN A 73 14.26 -8.12 -6.24
CA ASN A 73 13.19 -7.22 -6.65
C ASN A 73 11.84 -7.61 -5.99
N ILE A 74 11.49 -8.92 -5.99
CA ILE A 74 10.28 -9.43 -5.32
C ILE A 74 10.40 -9.22 -3.81
N VAL A 75 11.54 -9.58 -3.22
CA VAL A 75 11.80 -9.43 -1.78
C VAL A 75 11.65 -7.96 -1.35
N ALA A 76 12.23 -7.03 -2.10
CA ALA A 76 12.11 -5.60 -1.83
C ALA A 76 10.67 -5.09 -2.03
N GLY A 77 9.95 -5.60 -3.02
CA GLY A 77 8.54 -5.29 -3.24
C GLY A 77 7.68 -5.65 -2.03
N VAL A 78 7.89 -6.84 -1.47
CA VAL A 78 7.18 -7.31 -0.26
C VAL A 78 7.64 -6.57 0.98
N ARG A 79 8.95 -6.30 1.15
CA ARG A 79 9.46 -5.59 2.32
C ARG A 79 8.95 -4.17 2.43
N HIS A 80 8.89 -3.44 1.31
CA HIS A 80 8.68 -1.99 1.29
C HIS A 80 7.26 -1.55 0.92
N HIS A 81 6.29 -2.47 0.78
CA HIS A 81 4.95 -2.10 0.31
C HIS A 81 4.17 -1.16 1.26
N HIS A 82 4.65 -0.96 2.47
CA HIS A 82 4.12 0.02 3.41
C HIS A 82 5.03 1.25 3.59
N GLU A 83 6.12 1.36 2.82
CA GLU A 83 6.91 2.58 2.81
C GLU A 83 6.13 3.75 2.19
N ARG A 84 6.54 4.96 2.53
CA ARG A 84 5.96 6.22 2.05
C ARG A 84 7.01 7.02 1.31
N ILE A 85 6.59 7.74 0.28
CA ILE A 85 7.52 8.59 -0.51
C ILE A 85 8.22 9.63 0.36
N ASP A 86 7.55 10.12 1.40
CA ASP A 86 8.09 11.10 2.36
C ASP A 86 8.99 10.49 3.46
N GLY A 87 9.13 9.15 3.52
CA GLY A 87 9.98 8.43 4.48
C GLY A 87 9.35 8.18 5.86
N TYR A 88 8.05 8.45 6.02
CA TYR A 88 7.32 8.15 7.26
C TYR A 88 6.64 6.78 7.24
N GLY A 89 7.01 5.92 6.28
CA GLY A 89 6.55 4.54 6.17
C GLY A 89 7.30 3.58 7.07
N TYR A 90 7.15 2.30 6.80
CA TYR A 90 7.85 1.21 7.49
C TYR A 90 8.13 0.04 6.54
N PRO A 91 9.07 -0.87 6.83
CA PRO A 91 9.81 -1.05 8.09
C PRO A 91 11.08 -0.18 8.20
N ASP A 92 11.66 0.27 7.08
CA ASP A 92 13.01 0.85 7.03
C ASP A 92 13.01 2.39 6.99
N GLY A 93 11.86 3.02 6.69
CA GLY A 93 11.74 4.47 6.54
C GLY A 93 12.47 5.02 5.30
N VAL A 94 12.66 4.19 4.28
CA VAL A 94 13.22 4.60 2.98
C VAL A 94 12.25 5.52 2.23
N LYS A 95 12.77 6.39 1.35
CA LYS A 95 11.98 7.43 0.71
C LYS A 95 12.29 7.61 -0.77
N GLY A 96 11.34 8.17 -1.49
CA GLY A 96 11.52 8.55 -2.89
C GLY A 96 11.96 7.37 -3.75
N ASP A 97 13.10 7.52 -4.43
CA ASP A 97 13.64 6.51 -5.35
C ASP A 97 14.31 5.32 -4.66
N GLU A 98 14.54 5.37 -3.35
CA GLU A 98 15.02 4.23 -2.57
C GLU A 98 13.94 3.14 -2.44
N ILE A 99 12.65 3.51 -2.57
CA ILE A 99 11.55 2.56 -2.52
C ILE A 99 11.46 1.80 -3.84
N ASN A 100 11.44 0.47 -3.75
CA ASN A 100 11.28 -0.40 -4.90
C ASN A 100 9.99 -0.10 -5.70
N LEU A 101 10.07 -0.14 -7.04
CA LEU A 101 8.93 0.15 -7.92
C LEU A 101 7.71 -0.75 -7.65
N LEU A 102 7.94 -2.05 -7.42
CA LEU A 102 6.85 -2.99 -7.13
C LEU A 102 6.14 -2.62 -5.83
N ALA A 103 6.89 -2.20 -4.80
CA ALA A 103 6.34 -1.74 -3.53
C ALA A 103 5.46 -0.50 -3.70
N LYS A 104 5.88 0.48 -4.50
CA LYS A 104 5.10 1.68 -4.82
C LYS A 104 3.77 1.33 -5.50
N ILE A 105 3.78 0.38 -6.43
CA ILE A 105 2.58 -0.10 -7.14
C ILE A 105 1.65 -0.87 -6.19
N ILE A 106 2.20 -1.83 -5.43
CA ILE A 106 1.44 -2.64 -4.48
C ILE A 106 0.75 -1.75 -3.45
N LYS A 107 1.45 -0.74 -2.92
CA LYS A 107 0.89 0.19 -1.92
C LYS A 107 -0.40 0.88 -2.39
N ILE A 108 -0.41 1.44 -3.60
CA ILE A 108 -1.62 2.11 -4.13
C ILE A 108 -2.75 1.10 -4.29
N ALA A 109 -2.46 -0.06 -4.87
CA ALA A 109 -3.44 -1.11 -5.09
C ALA A 109 -4.04 -1.63 -3.78
N ASP A 110 -3.20 -1.86 -2.76
CA ASP A 110 -3.62 -2.33 -1.45
C ASP A 110 -4.48 -1.29 -0.72
N VAL A 111 -4.04 -0.04 -0.67
CA VAL A 111 -4.83 1.05 -0.06
C VAL A 111 -6.18 1.21 -0.74
N TYR A 112 -6.22 1.21 -2.07
CA TYR A 112 -7.49 1.32 -2.81
C TYR A 112 -8.42 0.15 -2.52
N ASP A 113 -7.92 -1.09 -2.57
CA ASP A 113 -8.69 -2.29 -2.25
C ASP A 113 -9.23 -2.23 -0.81
N ALA A 114 -8.38 -1.88 0.15
CA ALA A 114 -8.76 -1.74 1.55
C ALA A 114 -9.86 -0.68 1.77
N LEU A 115 -9.88 0.39 0.98
CA LEU A 115 -10.90 1.43 1.08
C LEU A 115 -12.22 1.01 0.42
N THR A 116 -12.16 0.33 -0.73
CA THR A 116 -13.34 0.04 -1.57
C THR A 116 -13.92 -1.35 -1.36
N SER A 117 -13.20 -2.25 -0.72
CA SER A 117 -13.72 -3.57 -0.36
C SER A 117 -14.50 -3.54 0.95
N LYS A 118 -15.65 -4.25 0.99
CA LYS A 118 -16.41 -4.47 2.23
C LYS A 118 -15.65 -5.44 3.11
N ARG A 119 -15.33 -5.02 4.33
CA ARG A 119 -14.70 -5.87 5.36
C ARG A 119 -15.66 -6.15 6.51
N GLN A 120 -15.35 -7.14 7.34
CA GLN A 120 -16.22 -7.59 8.42
C GLN A 120 -16.69 -6.46 9.37
N TYR A 121 -15.87 -5.45 9.55
CA TYR A 121 -16.11 -4.32 10.47
C TYR A 121 -16.23 -2.96 9.78
N LYS A 122 -16.25 -2.94 8.42
CA LYS A 122 -16.26 -1.68 7.66
C LYS A 122 -17.04 -1.79 6.38
N GLU A 123 -17.96 -0.84 6.15
CA GLU A 123 -18.60 -0.67 4.84
C GLU A 123 -17.60 -0.09 3.83
N ALA A 124 -17.71 -0.57 2.58
CA ALA A 124 -16.91 -0.06 1.47
C ALA A 124 -17.13 1.45 1.27
N TRP A 125 -16.05 2.17 1.08
CA TRP A 125 -16.15 3.58 0.70
C TRP A 125 -16.53 3.70 -0.78
N LYS A 126 -17.16 4.83 -1.13
CA LYS A 126 -17.40 5.17 -2.53
C LYS A 126 -16.07 5.42 -3.24
N THR A 127 -16.02 5.05 -4.50
CA THR A 127 -14.85 5.22 -5.38
C THR A 127 -14.32 6.66 -5.34
N ASP A 128 -15.19 7.67 -5.43
CA ASP A 128 -14.80 9.09 -5.39
C ASP A 128 -13.96 9.42 -4.16
N LYS A 129 -14.40 8.93 -2.98
CA LYS A 129 -13.68 9.17 -1.73
C LYS A 129 -12.31 8.48 -1.67
N ALA A 130 -12.21 7.27 -2.25
CA ALA A 130 -10.93 6.59 -2.37
C ALA A 130 -9.99 7.33 -3.32
N MET A 131 -10.51 7.88 -4.43
CA MET A 131 -9.75 8.72 -5.35
C MET A 131 -9.24 10.00 -4.67
N ASP A 132 -10.06 10.66 -3.85
CA ASP A 132 -9.64 11.85 -3.09
C ASP A 132 -8.43 11.55 -2.19
N ILE A 133 -8.40 10.37 -1.56
CA ILE A 133 -7.28 9.96 -0.69
C ILE A 133 -6.01 9.75 -1.51
N ILE A 134 -6.11 9.02 -2.63
CA ILE A 134 -4.95 8.77 -3.50
C ILE A 134 -4.44 10.09 -4.07
N TYR A 135 -5.33 10.95 -4.54
CA TYR A 135 -4.97 12.26 -5.09
C TYR A 135 -4.25 13.15 -4.08
N ASN A 136 -4.77 13.25 -2.85
CA ASN A 136 -4.17 14.06 -1.79
C ASN A 136 -2.86 13.47 -1.24
N GLY A 137 -2.64 12.15 -1.42
CA GLY A 137 -1.42 11.44 -0.98
C GLY A 137 -0.27 11.49 -1.96
N ARG A 138 -0.44 12.06 -3.15
CA ARG A 138 0.60 12.18 -4.16
C ARG A 138 1.82 12.93 -3.63
N GLY A 139 3.01 12.42 -3.93
CA GLY A 139 4.28 13.02 -3.51
C GLY A 139 4.60 12.91 -2.00
N THR A 140 3.68 12.34 -1.21
CA THR A 140 3.88 12.11 0.23
C THR A 140 3.69 10.63 0.58
N GLU A 141 2.46 10.17 0.53
CA GLU A 141 2.10 8.77 0.77
C GLU A 141 2.46 7.90 -0.44
N PHE A 142 2.13 8.37 -1.64
CA PHE A 142 2.25 7.66 -2.90
C PHE A 142 3.21 8.36 -3.85
N ASP A 143 3.84 7.57 -4.72
CA ASP A 143 4.57 8.10 -5.86
C ASP A 143 3.62 8.89 -6.75
N GLU A 144 3.98 10.13 -7.08
CA GLU A 144 3.09 11.06 -7.79
C GLU A 144 2.71 10.54 -9.17
N HIS A 145 3.70 10.06 -9.94
CA HIS A 145 3.47 9.54 -11.27
C HIS A 145 2.59 8.28 -11.26
N ILE A 146 2.87 7.33 -10.36
CA ILE A 146 2.08 6.10 -10.25
C ILE A 146 0.65 6.41 -9.82
N ALA A 147 0.47 7.35 -8.88
CA ALA A 147 -0.86 7.79 -8.45
C ALA A 147 -1.63 8.48 -9.57
N ASP A 148 -0.98 9.32 -10.38
CA ASP A 148 -1.61 9.98 -11.53
C ASP A 148 -2.08 8.96 -12.58
N VAL A 149 -1.24 7.98 -12.94
CA VAL A 149 -1.63 6.89 -13.85
C VAL A 149 -2.80 6.09 -13.28
N PHE A 150 -2.78 5.78 -11.97
CA PHE A 150 -3.88 5.08 -11.32
C PHE A 150 -5.19 5.86 -11.39
N ILE A 151 -5.17 7.15 -11.09
CA ILE A 151 -6.33 8.03 -11.12
C ILE A 151 -6.88 8.15 -12.54
N GLU A 152 -6.01 8.33 -13.55
CA GLU A 152 -6.41 8.43 -14.96
C GLU A 152 -7.25 7.23 -15.41
N HIS A 153 -6.94 6.02 -14.94
CA HIS A 153 -7.62 4.79 -15.37
C HIS A 153 -8.77 4.36 -14.46
N MET A 154 -8.76 4.77 -13.20
CA MET A 154 -9.71 4.27 -12.19
C MET A 154 -10.73 5.30 -11.71
N ALA A 155 -10.49 6.59 -11.93
CA ALA A 155 -11.44 7.61 -11.51
C ALA A 155 -12.70 7.57 -12.38
N PRO A 156 -13.90 7.66 -11.77
CA PRO A 156 -15.13 7.81 -12.53
C PRO A 156 -15.14 9.10 -13.34
N ASP A 157 -15.80 9.10 -14.51
CA ASP A 157 -15.93 10.29 -15.37
C ASP A 157 -16.52 11.51 -14.64
N THR A 158 -17.29 11.26 -13.59
CA THR A 158 -17.91 12.29 -12.76
C THR A 158 -17.03 12.81 -11.62
N TRP A 159 -15.89 12.15 -11.37
CA TRP A 159 -14.99 12.55 -10.30
C TRP A 159 -14.24 13.83 -10.67
N ILE A 160 -14.19 14.77 -9.74
CA ILE A 160 -13.46 16.03 -9.88
C ILE A 160 -12.40 16.08 -8.79
N PRO A 161 -11.11 16.27 -9.16
CA PRO A 161 -10.04 16.37 -8.17
C PRO A 161 -10.36 17.42 -7.10
N PRO A 162 -10.15 17.12 -5.81
CA PRO A 162 -10.31 18.11 -4.75
C PRO A 162 -9.31 19.25 -4.94
N VAL A 163 -9.71 20.47 -4.57
CA VAL A 163 -8.78 21.61 -4.52
C VAL A 163 -7.69 21.29 -3.51
N GLN A 164 -6.43 21.26 -3.98
CA GLN A 164 -5.29 21.02 -3.09
C GLN A 164 -5.25 22.06 -1.99
N VAL A 165 -5.60 21.66 -0.78
CA VAL A 165 -5.32 22.43 0.42
C VAL A 165 -3.92 22.01 0.87
N THR A 166 -2.95 22.92 0.80
CA THR A 166 -1.61 22.70 1.34
C THR A 166 -1.72 22.34 2.82
N GLN A 167 -1.73 21.05 3.11
CA GLN A 167 -1.78 20.58 4.50
C GLN A 167 -0.39 20.79 5.11
N LYS A 168 -0.33 21.60 6.17
CA LYS A 168 0.83 21.63 7.06
C LYS A 168 0.96 20.25 7.72
N HIS A 169 2.17 19.70 7.70
CA HIS A 169 2.56 18.47 8.39
C HIS A 169 2.04 18.45 9.83
N GLY A 170 1.06 17.63 10.08
CA GLY A 170 0.50 17.37 11.40
C GLY A 170 0.05 15.92 11.47
N SER A 171 0.43 15.22 12.52
CA SER A 171 0.31 13.79 12.78
C SER A 171 -1.13 13.24 12.91
N ASP A 172 -2.14 13.95 12.39
CA ASP A 172 -3.56 13.61 12.60
C ASP A 172 -4.37 13.73 11.31
N SER A 173 -3.77 13.41 10.15
CA SER A 173 -4.47 13.49 8.87
C SER A 173 -5.52 12.37 8.77
N LEU A 174 -6.61 12.66 8.03
CA LEU A 174 -7.61 11.64 7.64
C LEU A 174 -6.95 10.46 6.90
N MET A 175 -5.78 10.70 6.33
CA MET A 175 -4.93 9.73 5.65
C MET A 175 -4.29 8.75 6.61
N ASP A 176 -3.71 9.21 7.73
CA ASP A 176 -3.14 8.31 8.74
C ASP A 176 -4.22 7.38 9.32
N LYS A 177 -5.45 7.89 9.44
CA LYS A 177 -6.61 7.05 9.84
C LYS A 177 -7.03 6.08 8.73
N ALA A 178 -6.99 6.49 7.46
CA ALA A 178 -7.36 5.62 6.35
C ALA A 178 -6.31 4.53 6.09
N VAL A 179 -5.03 4.88 6.20
CA VAL A 179 -3.91 3.93 6.06
C VAL A 179 -3.84 2.99 7.27
N SER A 180 -4.08 3.48 8.48
CA SER A 180 -4.25 2.61 9.67
C SER A 180 -5.40 1.60 9.52
N ILE A 181 -6.41 1.94 8.72
CA ILE A 181 -7.55 1.07 8.39
C ILE A 181 -7.21 0.09 7.26
N ALA A 182 -6.26 0.42 6.39
CA ALA A 182 -5.81 -0.45 5.30
C ALA A 182 -4.87 -1.56 5.78
N VAL A 183 -4.30 -1.42 6.97
CA VAL A 183 -3.41 -2.43 7.60
C VAL A 183 -4.20 -3.52 8.34
N ASP A 184 -5.50 -3.35 8.56
CA ASP A 184 -6.45 -4.33 9.12
C ASP A 184 -7.19 -5.09 8.01
#